data_60f977474bf6e6b784eca931ed755471
#
_entry.id   60f977474bf6e6b784eca931ed755471
#
_cell.length_a   1.000
_cell.length_b   1.000
_cell.length_c   1.000
_cell.angle_alpha   90.00
_cell.angle_beta   90.00
_cell.angle_gamma   90.00
#
_symmetry.space_group_name_H-M   'P 1'
#
loop_
_entity.id
_entity.type
_entity.pdbx_description
1 polymer ?
#
loop_
_entity_poly.entity_id
_entity_poly.type
_entity_poly.pdbx_seq_one_letter_code
_entity_poly.pdbx_strand_id
1 'polypeptide(L)'
;MPVSPGSCACKIWSDRLLLCWSLPLVGQDYLEILSSWYCSFGKCCETGDCRIANNITGLELDLSRRLHGQHLAKDVILKAVQGFLETPQPEKALALSFHGWSGTGKNFVARMIADHLYRDGLKSECVKVFISLFHFPHPKYVDLYKVQLKKQISETVQLCKQSLFIFDEAEKLHSGLLDAIKPYVDHYDSIDEVDYRRSIFLFLSNIGGNIINQVTLDFWRAGRAREEITMEYLEQHLRLELLESTDGGFAHSHLLEENLIDFFVPFLPLENRHVKLCVRDAFLARSLPYTEEVLDEVVRMMVFIPEEKLFSAQGTFLPSHLVNDDSCRRGCPAACTDDDAQFG
;
A
#
# COMPACT_ATOMS: atom_id res chain seq x y z
N MET A 1 -5.78 -24.31 -21.30
CA MET A 1 -5.63 -23.99 -22.75
C MET A 1 -4.51 -23.00 -22.83
N PRO A 2 -3.48 -23.20 -23.64
CA PRO A 2 -2.34 -22.28 -23.73
C PRO A 2 -2.80 -20.99 -24.41
N VAL A 3 -2.50 -19.87 -23.79
CA VAL A 3 -2.73 -18.51 -24.34
C VAL A 3 -1.72 -18.33 -25.49
N SER A 4 -2.20 -17.99 -26.66
CA SER A 4 -1.37 -17.82 -27.86
C SER A 4 -0.48 -16.58 -27.72
N PRO A 5 0.79 -16.64 -28.10
CA PRO A 5 1.79 -15.54 -28.00
C PRO A 5 1.56 -14.36 -28.95
N GLY A 6 0.45 -14.31 -29.66
CA GLY A 6 0.27 -13.44 -30.82
C GLY A 6 -0.09 -11.97 -30.59
N SER A 7 -0.34 -11.50 -29.34
CA SER A 7 -0.94 -10.17 -29.16
C SER A 7 0.07 -9.01 -28.93
N CYS A 8 1.29 -9.29 -28.50
CA CYS A 8 2.29 -8.24 -28.24
C CYS A 8 3.01 -7.73 -29.49
N ALA A 9 3.23 -8.56 -30.50
CA ALA A 9 3.96 -8.17 -31.70
C ALA A 9 3.18 -7.24 -32.63
N CYS A 10 1.82 -7.33 -32.64
CA CYS A 10 0.97 -6.54 -33.54
C CYS A 10 0.78 -5.08 -33.13
N LYS A 11 0.90 -4.73 -31.85
CA LYS A 11 0.65 -3.33 -31.39
C LYS A 11 1.80 -2.37 -31.62
N ILE A 12 3.02 -2.89 -31.75
CA ILE A 12 4.23 -2.06 -31.96
C ILE A 12 4.41 -1.66 -33.45
N TRP A 13 3.71 -2.32 -34.35
CA TRP A 13 3.87 -2.12 -35.79
C TRP A 13 2.78 -1.25 -36.46
N SER A 14 1.79 -0.77 -35.71
CA SER A 14 0.71 0.04 -36.30
C SER A 14 1.16 1.40 -36.84
N ASP A 15 2.26 1.96 -36.30
CA ASP A 15 2.76 3.29 -36.71
C ASP A 15 3.83 3.29 -37.83
N ARG A 16 4.25 2.11 -38.36
CA ARG A 16 5.17 2.00 -39.50
C ARG A 16 4.71 0.95 -40.52
N LEU A 17 3.55 1.12 -41.08
CA LEU A 17 2.85 0.20 -41.98
C LEU A 17 3.44 0.11 -43.41
N LEU A 18 4.69 0.46 -43.68
CA LEU A 18 5.25 0.45 -45.05
C LEU A 18 6.22 -0.69 -45.35
N LEU A 19 6.48 -1.62 -44.43
CA LEU A 19 7.45 -2.73 -44.67
C LEU A 19 6.85 -4.15 -44.61
N CYS A 20 5.54 -4.30 -44.38
CA CYS A 20 4.91 -5.63 -44.24
C CYS A 20 4.55 -6.32 -45.55
N TRP A 21 4.75 -5.71 -46.74
CA TRP A 21 4.25 -6.25 -48.00
C TRP A 21 5.31 -6.98 -48.85
N SER A 22 6.54 -7.17 -48.40
CA SER A 22 7.61 -7.75 -49.23
C SER A 22 8.30 -9.01 -48.66
N LEU A 23 7.79 -9.68 -47.65
CA LEU A 23 8.40 -10.92 -47.12
C LEU A 23 7.38 -12.04 -46.88
N PRO A 24 7.01 -12.82 -47.90
CA PRO A 24 6.04 -13.91 -47.75
C PRO A 24 6.61 -15.27 -47.28
N LEU A 25 7.82 -15.37 -46.74
CA LEU A 25 8.46 -16.66 -46.42
C LEU A 25 9.33 -16.68 -45.16
N VAL A 26 8.97 -15.90 -44.12
CA VAL A 26 9.60 -16.13 -42.81
C VAL A 26 8.65 -16.96 -41.97
N GLY A 27 9.04 -18.24 -41.72
CA GLY A 27 8.23 -19.18 -40.95
C GLY A 27 7.95 -18.67 -39.53
N GLN A 28 6.86 -19.18 -38.94
CA GLN A 28 6.37 -18.82 -37.59
C GLN A 28 7.48 -18.90 -36.53
N ASP A 29 8.41 -19.84 -36.67
CA ASP A 29 9.57 -20.06 -35.78
C ASP A 29 10.56 -18.86 -35.77
N TYR A 30 10.73 -18.17 -36.89
CA TYR A 30 11.59 -16.99 -36.93
C TYR A 30 11.02 -15.77 -36.23
N LEU A 31 9.70 -15.63 -36.25
CA LEU A 31 9.02 -14.57 -35.54
C LEU A 31 9.06 -14.82 -34.03
N GLU A 32 8.98 -16.08 -33.59
CA GLU A 32 9.14 -16.44 -32.19
C GLU A 32 10.58 -16.20 -31.69
N ILE A 33 11.58 -16.57 -32.48
CA ILE A 33 12.99 -16.30 -32.14
C ILE A 33 13.28 -14.80 -32.10
N LEU A 34 12.78 -14.02 -33.05
CA LEU A 34 12.93 -12.57 -33.05
C LEU A 34 12.18 -11.90 -31.88
N SER A 35 11.00 -12.38 -31.55
CA SER A 35 10.23 -11.87 -30.39
C SER A 35 10.94 -12.20 -29.08
N SER A 36 11.45 -13.44 -28.94
CA SER A 36 12.24 -13.86 -27.77
C SER A 36 13.53 -13.04 -27.64
N TRP A 37 14.23 -12.82 -28.75
CA TRP A 37 15.45 -11.99 -28.79
C TRP A 37 15.14 -10.53 -28.43
N TYR A 38 14.06 -9.95 -28.97
CA TYR A 38 13.61 -8.59 -28.65
C TYR A 38 13.17 -8.45 -27.20
N CYS A 39 12.51 -9.48 -26.63
CA CYS A 39 12.15 -9.55 -25.23
C CYS A 39 13.37 -9.64 -24.30
N SER A 40 14.47 -10.30 -24.74
CA SER A 40 15.72 -10.39 -23.96
C SER A 40 16.40 -9.03 -23.77
N PHE A 41 16.10 -8.02 -24.61
CA PHE A 41 16.52 -6.64 -24.40
C PHE A 41 15.63 -5.81 -23.47
N GLY A 42 14.73 -6.45 -22.72
CA GLY A 42 13.92 -5.80 -21.67
C GLY A 42 12.77 -4.93 -22.17
N LYS A 43 12.35 -5.08 -23.43
CA LYS A 43 11.28 -4.29 -24.04
C LYS A 43 9.92 -4.99 -24.10
N CYS A 44 9.84 -6.29 -23.74
CA CYS A 44 8.60 -7.03 -23.62
C CYS A 44 8.27 -7.28 -22.15
N CYS A 45 7.05 -7.03 -21.76
CA CYS A 45 6.56 -7.26 -20.42
C CYS A 45 5.39 -8.24 -20.49
N GLU A 46 5.37 -9.22 -19.57
CA GLU A 46 4.30 -10.24 -19.49
C GLU A 46 2.91 -9.62 -19.36
N THR A 47 2.81 -8.48 -18.70
CA THR A 47 1.57 -7.73 -18.48
C THR A 47 1.20 -6.78 -19.64
N GLY A 48 2.08 -6.62 -20.64
CA GLY A 48 1.93 -5.65 -21.73
C GLY A 48 2.24 -4.19 -21.31
N ASP A 49 2.43 -3.90 -20.05
CA ASP A 49 2.87 -2.62 -19.50
C ASP A 49 4.11 -2.84 -18.63
N CYS A 50 5.27 -2.33 -19.08
CA CYS A 50 6.55 -2.53 -18.40
C CYS A 50 6.65 -1.85 -17.03
N ARG A 51 5.73 -0.99 -16.68
CA ARG A 51 5.65 -0.34 -15.36
C ARG A 51 5.06 -1.24 -14.29
N ILE A 52 4.30 -2.29 -14.69
CA ILE A 52 3.62 -3.23 -13.82
C ILE A 52 4.51 -4.46 -13.60
N ALA A 53 4.79 -4.79 -12.34
CA ALA A 53 5.63 -5.92 -11.94
C ALA A 53 4.80 -7.10 -11.38
N ASN A 54 3.78 -6.82 -10.58
CA ASN A 54 2.88 -7.80 -9.93
C ASN A 54 3.62 -8.96 -9.24
N ASN A 55 4.70 -8.65 -8.52
CA ASN A 55 5.53 -9.63 -7.82
C ASN A 55 4.91 -10.03 -6.48
N ILE A 56 3.86 -10.86 -6.50
CA ILE A 56 3.15 -11.29 -5.29
C ILE A 56 4.04 -12.15 -4.38
N THR A 57 4.84 -13.03 -4.95
CA THR A 57 5.79 -13.86 -4.16
C THR A 57 6.81 -13.00 -3.44
N GLY A 58 7.29 -11.93 -4.07
CA GLY A 58 8.17 -10.95 -3.42
C GLY A 58 7.47 -10.20 -2.30
N LEU A 59 6.22 -9.78 -2.51
CA LEU A 59 5.40 -9.11 -1.50
C LEU A 59 5.18 -10.03 -0.28
N GLU A 60 4.80 -11.29 -0.50
CA GLU A 60 4.63 -12.28 0.56
C GLU A 60 5.90 -12.48 1.38
N LEU A 61 7.05 -12.60 0.70
CA LEU A 61 8.34 -12.78 1.34
C LEU A 61 8.71 -11.58 2.20
N ASP A 62 8.55 -10.37 1.69
CA ASP A 62 8.87 -9.13 2.41
C ASP A 62 7.92 -8.90 3.59
N LEU A 63 6.63 -9.10 3.42
CA LEU A 63 5.65 -9.05 4.51
C LEU A 63 6.00 -10.07 5.62
N SER A 64 6.46 -11.27 5.23
CA SER A 64 6.82 -12.31 6.20
C SER A 64 8.11 -12.01 6.95
N ARG A 65 9.09 -11.39 6.31
CA ARG A 65 10.43 -11.16 6.89
C ARG A 65 10.57 -9.84 7.61
N ARG A 66 9.85 -8.80 7.16
CA ARG A 66 10.08 -7.42 7.58
C ARG A 66 8.90 -6.79 8.31
N LEU A 67 7.70 -7.35 8.21
CA LEU A 67 6.51 -6.85 8.91
C LEU A 67 6.33 -7.60 10.23
N HIS A 68 6.93 -7.08 11.31
CA HIS A 68 6.93 -7.73 12.61
C HIS A 68 5.65 -7.45 13.40
N GLY A 69 5.11 -8.49 14.03
CA GLY A 69 3.96 -8.40 14.91
C GLY A 69 2.61 -8.10 14.25
N GLN A 70 2.49 -8.17 12.93
CA GLN A 70 1.30 -7.78 12.16
C GLN A 70 0.69 -8.96 11.40
N HIS A 71 0.42 -10.08 12.12
CA HIS A 71 -0.10 -11.30 11.48
C HIS A 71 -1.42 -11.06 10.74
N LEU A 72 -2.37 -10.30 11.33
CA LEU A 72 -3.66 -9.99 10.71
C LEU A 72 -3.49 -9.17 9.43
N ALA A 73 -2.75 -8.07 9.50
CA ALA A 73 -2.53 -7.20 8.37
C ALA A 73 -1.87 -7.95 7.20
N LYS A 74 -0.84 -8.76 7.50
CA LYS A 74 -0.16 -9.58 6.50
C LYS A 74 -1.14 -10.50 5.76
N ASP A 75 -1.94 -11.26 6.49
CA ASP A 75 -2.84 -12.27 5.90
C ASP A 75 -3.94 -11.63 5.05
N VAL A 76 -4.54 -10.54 5.53
CA VAL A 76 -5.62 -9.85 4.80
C VAL A 76 -5.07 -9.19 3.54
N ILE A 77 -3.96 -8.46 3.64
CA ILE A 77 -3.39 -7.73 2.51
C ILE A 77 -2.94 -8.68 1.42
N LEU A 78 -2.25 -9.76 1.78
CA LEU A 78 -1.76 -10.72 0.79
C LEU A 78 -2.93 -11.36 0.03
N LYS A 79 -3.95 -11.85 0.75
CA LYS A 79 -5.14 -12.47 0.14
C LYS A 79 -5.93 -11.49 -0.73
N ALA A 80 -6.12 -10.26 -0.25
CA ALA A 80 -6.87 -9.23 -0.97
C ALA A 80 -6.17 -8.83 -2.28
N VAL A 81 -4.86 -8.53 -2.20
CA VAL A 81 -4.08 -8.11 -3.37
C VAL A 81 -3.93 -9.25 -4.37
N GLN A 82 -3.61 -10.46 -3.90
CA GLN A 82 -3.48 -11.63 -4.77
C GLN A 82 -4.80 -11.93 -5.48
N GLY A 83 -5.91 -12.06 -4.74
CA GLY A 83 -7.22 -12.35 -5.31
C GLY A 83 -7.67 -11.29 -6.31
N PHE A 84 -7.39 -10.00 -6.03
CA PHE A 84 -7.69 -8.91 -6.95
C PHE A 84 -6.89 -9.00 -8.26
N LEU A 85 -5.59 -9.30 -8.18
CA LEU A 85 -4.73 -9.41 -9.37
C LEU A 85 -5.04 -10.65 -10.21
N GLU A 86 -5.43 -11.75 -9.57
CA GLU A 86 -5.84 -12.99 -10.22
C GLU A 86 -7.22 -12.88 -10.90
N THR A 87 -8.03 -11.89 -10.55
CA THR A 87 -9.34 -11.64 -11.15
C THR A 87 -9.18 -10.86 -12.47
N PRO A 88 -9.47 -11.44 -13.64
CA PRO A 88 -9.23 -10.80 -14.93
C PRO A 88 -10.10 -9.56 -15.15
N GLN A 89 -11.35 -9.60 -14.67
CA GLN A 89 -12.32 -8.50 -14.73
C GLN A 89 -12.97 -8.31 -13.36
N PRO A 90 -12.33 -7.53 -12.47
CA PRO A 90 -12.93 -7.22 -11.18
C PRO A 90 -14.19 -6.37 -11.37
N GLU A 91 -15.18 -6.54 -10.49
CA GLU A 91 -16.44 -5.79 -10.53
C GLU A 91 -16.25 -4.32 -10.13
N LYS A 92 -15.27 -4.04 -9.27
CA LYS A 92 -14.90 -2.69 -8.84
C LYS A 92 -13.41 -2.60 -8.50
N ALA A 93 -12.92 -1.40 -8.21
CA ALA A 93 -11.58 -1.19 -7.67
C ALA A 93 -11.43 -1.83 -6.28
N LEU A 94 -10.21 -2.28 -5.95
CA LEU A 94 -9.89 -2.77 -4.61
C LEU A 94 -9.68 -1.60 -3.65
N ALA A 95 -10.44 -1.54 -2.58
CA ALA A 95 -10.34 -0.51 -1.55
C ALA A 95 -9.97 -1.12 -0.20
N LEU A 96 -8.78 -0.80 0.32
CA LEU A 96 -8.29 -1.24 1.62
C LEU A 96 -8.16 -0.06 2.57
N SER A 97 -8.61 -0.19 3.80
CA SER A 97 -8.46 0.81 4.85
C SER A 97 -7.58 0.28 5.98
N PHE A 98 -6.41 0.89 6.20
CA PHE A 98 -5.42 0.51 7.20
C PHE A 98 -5.63 1.33 8.46
N HIS A 99 -5.81 0.66 9.60
CA HIS A 99 -6.13 1.27 10.88
C HIS A 99 -5.14 0.87 11.98
N GLY A 100 -4.78 1.80 12.84
CA GLY A 100 -3.87 1.55 13.95
C GLY A 100 -3.06 2.79 14.35
N TRP A 101 -2.38 2.75 15.47
CA TRP A 101 -1.56 3.85 15.93
C TRP A 101 -0.45 4.21 14.94
N SER A 102 0.09 5.44 15.10
CA SER A 102 1.26 5.89 14.35
C SER A 102 2.45 4.94 14.59
N GLY A 103 3.28 4.72 13.58
CA GLY A 103 4.47 3.87 13.66
C GLY A 103 4.21 2.36 13.71
N THR A 104 2.98 1.88 13.53
CA THR A 104 2.67 0.43 13.52
C THR A 104 2.95 -0.26 12.18
N GLY A 105 3.33 0.50 11.14
CA GLY A 105 3.77 -0.05 9.85
C GLY A 105 2.81 0.18 8.67
N LYS A 106 1.75 1.00 8.80
CA LYS A 106 0.79 1.27 7.72
C LYS A 106 1.47 1.78 6.44
N ASN A 107 2.25 2.88 6.54
CA ASN A 107 2.96 3.47 5.40
C ASN A 107 4.05 2.53 4.86
N PHE A 108 4.68 1.75 5.74
CA PHE A 108 5.67 0.75 5.36
C PHE A 108 5.07 -0.32 4.45
N VAL A 109 3.88 -0.82 4.79
CA VAL A 109 3.18 -1.83 3.98
C VAL A 109 2.65 -1.22 2.68
N ALA A 110 2.10 0.00 2.72
CA ALA A 110 1.68 0.69 1.50
C ALA A 110 2.84 0.85 0.50
N ARG A 111 4.06 1.18 1.00
CA ARG A 111 5.29 1.20 0.20
C ARG A 111 5.64 -0.19 -0.33
N MET A 112 5.61 -1.24 0.49
CA MET A 112 5.88 -2.61 0.02
C MET A 112 4.95 -3.02 -1.11
N ILE A 113 3.65 -2.71 -1.01
CA ILE A 113 2.68 -2.97 -2.08
C ILE A 113 3.11 -2.24 -3.36
N ALA A 114 3.47 -0.96 -3.28
CA ALA A 114 3.93 -0.20 -4.43
C ALA A 114 5.22 -0.80 -5.03
N ASP A 115 6.21 -1.14 -4.20
CA ASP A 115 7.52 -1.64 -4.62
C ASP A 115 7.44 -3.02 -5.31
N HIS A 116 6.44 -3.84 -4.94
CA HIS A 116 6.23 -5.16 -5.55
C HIS A 116 5.26 -5.17 -6.73
N LEU A 117 4.29 -4.27 -6.75
CA LEU A 117 3.33 -4.19 -7.86
C LEU A 117 3.82 -3.34 -9.02
N TYR A 118 4.70 -2.36 -8.77
CA TYR A 118 5.20 -1.42 -9.77
C TYR A 118 6.73 -1.42 -9.79
N ARG A 119 7.32 -1.38 -10.98
CA ARG A 119 8.77 -1.49 -11.16
C ARG A 119 9.54 -0.37 -10.44
N ASP A 120 9.00 0.85 -10.46
CA ASP A 120 9.61 2.03 -9.82
C ASP A 120 9.01 2.34 -8.45
N GLY A 121 8.23 1.40 -7.88
CA GLY A 121 7.60 1.55 -6.56
C GLY A 121 6.78 2.82 -6.46
N LEU A 122 6.93 3.57 -5.35
CA LEU A 122 6.23 4.84 -5.13
C LEU A 122 6.56 5.94 -6.17
N LYS A 123 7.66 5.80 -6.93
CA LYS A 123 8.05 6.75 -7.99
C LYS A 123 7.40 6.45 -9.32
N SER A 124 6.67 5.35 -9.44
CA SER A 124 5.96 4.98 -10.65
C SER A 124 4.88 6.01 -11.00
N GLU A 125 4.76 6.33 -12.28
CA GLU A 125 3.66 7.18 -12.79
C GLU A 125 2.27 6.59 -12.52
N CYS A 126 2.20 5.27 -12.30
CA CYS A 126 0.98 4.53 -11.97
C CYS A 126 0.60 4.62 -10.49
N VAL A 127 1.44 5.25 -9.66
CA VAL A 127 1.24 5.38 -8.21
C VAL A 127 1.07 6.84 -7.84
N LYS A 128 0.04 7.17 -7.05
CA LYS A 128 -0.17 8.50 -6.50
C LYS A 128 -0.33 8.42 -4.99
N VAL A 129 0.44 9.26 -4.29
CA VAL A 129 0.36 9.40 -2.84
C VAL A 129 -0.22 10.77 -2.50
N PHE A 130 -1.29 10.78 -1.72
CA PHE A 130 -1.96 11.97 -1.23
C PHE A 130 -1.81 12.02 0.30
N ILE A 131 -1.05 12.99 0.80
CA ILE A 131 -0.93 13.26 2.24
C ILE A 131 -1.94 14.35 2.57
N SER A 132 -2.89 14.07 3.44
CA SER A 132 -4.08 14.91 3.65
C SER A 132 -3.73 16.35 4.02
N LEU A 133 -2.89 16.53 5.05
CA LEU A 133 -2.52 17.88 5.52
C LEU A 133 -1.62 18.64 4.56
N PHE A 134 -0.88 17.94 3.71
CA PHE A 134 0.02 18.59 2.73
C PHE A 134 -0.73 18.96 1.45
N HIS A 135 -1.53 18.05 0.89
CA HIS A 135 -2.19 18.27 -0.39
C HIS A 135 -3.53 19.02 -0.26
N PHE A 136 -4.18 18.92 0.92
CA PHE A 136 -5.52 19.46 1.16
C PHE A 136 -5.60 20.27 2.46
N PRO A 137 -4.68 21.24 2.71
CA PRO A 137 -4.50 21.87 4.01
C PRO A 137 -5.66 22.75 4.45
N HIS A 138 -6.51 23.25 3.54
CA HIS A 138 -7.50 24.26 3.86
C HIS A 138 -8.91 23.86 3.46
N PRO A 139 -9.83 23.63 4.42
CA PRO A 139 -11.23 23.23 4.13
C PRO A 139 -11.98 24.16 3.15
N LYS A 140 -11.66 25.44 3.15
CA LYS A 140 -12.32 26.43 2.26
C LYS A 140 -12.07 26.17 0.76
N TYR A 141 -11.06 25.38 0.40
CA TYR A 141 -10.71 25.06 -0.99
C TYR A 141 -11.13 23.65 -1.41
N VAL A 142 -12.00 22.99 -0.64
CA VAL A 142 -12.43 21.61 -0.89
C VAL A 142 -12.92 21.41 -2.31
N ASP A 143 -13.71 22.34 -2.87
CA ASP A 143 -14.22 22.20 -4.23
C ASP A 143 -13.11 22.27 -5.30
N LEU A 144 -12.10 23.10 -5.08
CA LEU A 144 -10.91 23.12 -5.95
C LEU A 144 -10.14 21.81 -5.85
N TYR A 145 -9.93 21.33 -4.63
CA TYR A 145 -9.24 20.05 -4.40
C TYR A 145 -10.00 18.85 -5.01
N LYS A 146 -11.34 18.84 -4.97
CA LYS A 146 -12.16 17.83 -5.65
C LYS A 146 -11.85 17.77 -7.15
N VAL A 147 -11.79 18.92 -7.80
CA VAL A 147 -11.51 19.00 -9.25
C VAL A 147 -10.09 18.49 -9.54
N GLN A 148 -9.10 18.92 -8.75
CA GLN A 148 -7.71 18.49 -8.91
C GLN A 148 -7.56 16.98 -8.67
N LEU A 149 -8.16 16.45 -7.61
CA LEU A 149 -8.11 15.03 -7.26
C LEU A 149 -8.72 14.15 -8.35
N LYS A 150 -9.93 14.51 -8.80
CA LYS A 150 -10.60 13.79 -9.92
C LYS A 150 -9.76 13.79 -11.18
N LYS A 151 -9.16 14.92 -11.52
CA LYS A 151 -8.26 15.04 -12.67
C LYS A 151 -7.06 14.11 -12.54
N GLN A 152 -6.36 14.14 -11.39
CA GLN A 152 -5.19 13.30 -11.14
C GLN A 152 -5.52 11.81 -11.18
N ILE A 153 -6.65 11.38 -10.60
CA ILE A 153 -7.11 9.99 -10.65
C ILE A 153 -7.36 9.59 -12.11
N SER A 154 -8.13 10.37 -12.85
CA SER A 154 -8.48 10.07 -14.25
C SER A 154 -7.24 10.01 -15.15
N GLU A 155 -6.35 10.99 -15.08
CA GLU A 155 -5.10 11.02 -15.86
C GLU A 155 -4.21 9.81 -15.54
N THR A 156 -4.13 9.41 -14.26
CA THR A 156 -3.32 8.26 -13.85
C THR A 156 -3.87 6.96 -14.40
N VAL A 157 -5.20 6.74 -14.33
CA VAL A 157 -5.82 5.50 -14.83
C VAL A 157 -5.79 5.44 -16.36
N GLN A 158 -5.93 6.58 -17.06
CA GLN A 158 -5.76 6.64 -18.52
C GLN A 158 -4.32 6.26 -18.94
N LEU A 159 -3.32 6.67 -18.14
CA LEU A 159 -1.92 6.32 -18.38
C LEU A 159 -1.62 4.86 -18.02
N CYS A 160 -2.16 4.37 -16.90
CA CYS A 160 -1.89 3.06 -16.35
C CYS A 160 -3.20 2.37 -15.95
N LYS A 161 -3.61 1.34 -16.69
CA LYS A 161 -4.85 0.60 -16.39
C LYS A 161 -4.88 0.04 -14.97
N GLN A 162 -3.74 -0.45 -14.47
CA GLN A 162 -3.57 -0.83 -13.07
C GLN A 162 -2.89 0.32 -12.34
N SER A 163 -3.62 1.02 -11.49
CA SER A 163 -3.13 2.20 -10.76
C SER A 163 -3.25 2.00 -9.26
N LEU A 164 -2.39 2.67 -8.49
CA LEU A 164 -2.41 2.64 -7.03
C LEU A 164 -2.54 4.06 -6.49
N PHE A 165 -3.55 4.27 -5.65
CA PHE A 165 -3.81 5.53 -4.96
C PHE A 165 -3.69 5.32 -3.46
N ILE A 166 -2.77 6.05 -2.82
CA ILE A 166 -2.51 5.98 -1.37
C ILE A 166 -2.95 7.30 -0.76
N PHE A 167 -3.87 7.25 0.19
CA PHE A 167 -4.35 8.38 0.96
C PHE A 167 -3.83 8.26 2.39
N ASP A 168 -2.80 9.01 2.71
CA ASP A 168 -2.23 9.04 4.06
C ASP A 168 -2.93 10.07 4.93
N GLU A 169 -3.04 9.77 6.23
CA GLU A 169 -3.85 10.54 7.19
C GLU A 169 -5.31 10.69 6.72
N ALA A 170 -5.91 9.61 6.22
CA ALA A 170 -7.25 9.63 5.64
C ALA A 170 -8.32 10.19 6.59
N GLU A 171 -8.13 10.05 7.90
CA GLU A 171 -9.01 10.65 8.92
C GLU A 171 -9.06 12.18 8.86
N LYS A 172 -8.04 12.82 8.30
CA LYS A 172 -7.95 14.28 8.20
C LYS A 172 -8.49 14.83 6.88
N LEU A 173 -8.87 13.93 5.95
CA LEU A 173 -9.54 14.34 4.72
C LEU A 173 -10.93 14.90 5.03
N HIS A 174 -11.29 15.98 4.34
CA HIS A 174 -12.66 16.47 4.37
C HIS A 174 -13.61 15.46 3.72
N SER A 175 -14.79 15.21 4.32
CA SER A 175 -15.78 14.23 3.81
C SER A 175 -16.08 14.42 2.32
N GLY A 176 -16.23 15.64 1.87
CA GLY A 176 -16.46 15.94 0.46
C GLY A 176 -15.34 15.51 -0.49
N LEU A 177 -14.08 15.33 -0.03
CA LEU A 177 -13.02 14.74 -0.85
C LEU A 177 -13.18 13.23 -0.95
N LEU A 178 -13.55 12.57 0.15
CA LEU A 178 -13.85 11.14 0.16
C LEU A 178 -15.06 10.83 -0.74
N ASP A 179 -16.09 11.67 -0.70
CA ASP A 179 -17.23 11.55 -1.60
C ASP A 179 -16.85 11.77 -3.07
N ALA A 180 -15.83 12.59 -3.34
CA ALA A 180 -15.30 12.76 -4.68
C ALA A 180 -14.54 11.52 -5.19
N ILE A 181 -14.01 10.68 -4.28
CA ILE A 181 -13.34 9.41 -4.60
C ILE A 181 -14.36 8.29 -4.82
N LYS A 182 -15.52 8.35 -4.14
CA LYS A 182 -16.55 7.32 -4.17
C LYS A 182 -16.82 6.72 -5.56
N PRO A 183 -17.08 7.51 -6.62
CA PRO A 183 -17.39 6.94 -7.93
C PRO A 183 -16.32 6.02 -8.50
N TYR A 184 -15.06 6.20 -8.11
CA TYR A 184 -13.92 5.41 -8.62
C TYR A 184 -13.71 4.08 -7.89
N VAL A 185 -14.34 3.91 -6.71
CA VAL A 185 -14.29 2.66 -5.93
C VAL A 185 -15.62 1.91 -5.93
N ASP A 186 -16.67 2.51 -6.52
CA ASP A 186 -18.00 1.93 -6.65
C ASP A 186 -18.10 1.02 -7.90
N HIS A 187 -19.21 0.29 -8.01
CA HIS A 187 -19.49 -0.71 -9.06
C HIS A 187 -19.90 -0.09 -10.40
N TYR A 188 -19.11 0.84 -10.92
CA TYR A 188 -19.35 1.40 -12.25
C TYR A 188 -18.39 0.77 -13.27
N ASP A 189 -18.92 0.30 -14.40
CA ASP A 189 -18.09 -0.27 -15.48
C ASP A 189 -17.11 0.75 -16.04
N SER A 190 -17.56 2.00 -16.19
CA SER A 190 -16.72 3.12 -16.61
C SER A 190 -17.32 4.46 -16.18
N ILE A 191 -16.48 5.47 -16.01
CA ILE A 191 -16.86 6.86 -15.79
C ILE A 191 -16.12 7.68 -16.82
N ASP A 192 -16.85 8.50 -17.61
CA ASP A 192 -16.27 9.29 -18.71
C ASP A 192 -15.39 8.44 -19.65
N GLU A 193 -15.88 7.23 -20.00
CA GLU A 193 -15.22 6.25 -20.88
C GLU A 193 -13.92 5.65 -20.29
N VAL A 194 -13.62 5.87 -19.00
CA VAL A 194 -12.46 5.32 -18.30
C VAL A 194 -12.89 4.23 -17.34
N ASP A 195 -12.24 3.05 -17.39
CA ASP A 195 -12.45 1.93 -16.49
C ASP A 195 -11.49 1.99 -15.29
N TYR A 196 -12.05 2.20 -14.11
CA TYR A 196 -11.30 2.31 -12.85
C TYR A 196 -11.20 1.00 -12.07
N ARG A 197 -11.87 -0.06 -12.49
CA ARG A 197 -12.02 -1.33 -11.74
C ARG A 197 -10.70 -2.04 -11.46
N ARG A 198 -9.65 -1.77 -12.23
CA ARG A 198 -8.30 -2.31 -11.97
C ARG A 198 -7.42 -1.42 -11.10
N SER A 199 -7.99 -0.42 -10.47
CA SER A 199 -7.29 0.45 -9.54
C SER A 199 -7.32 -0.11 -8.11
N ILE A 200 -6.31 0.24 -7.33
CA ILE A 200 -6.19 -0.09 -5.91
C ILE A 200 -6.18 1.22 -5.12
N PHE A 201 -7.04 1.32 -4.11
CA PHE A 201 -7.14 2.47 -3.21
C PHE A 201 -6.76 2.04 -1.80
N LEU A 202 -5.75 2.69 -1.22
CA LEU A 202 -5.30 2.47 0.15
C LEU A 202 -5.59 3.71 0.98
N PHE A 203 -6.37 3.57 2.04
CA PHE A 203 -6.65 4.62 3.01
C PHE A 203 -5.91 4.30 4.30
N LEU A 204 -4.94 5.15 4.70
CA LEU A 204 -4.16 4.96 5.92
C LEU A 204 -4.68 5.90 6.98
N SER A 205 -5.12 5.36 8.11
CA SER A 205 -5.78 6.13 9.18
C SER A 205 -5.30 5.72 10.56
N ASN A 206 -5.29 6.68 11.49
CA ASN A 206 -5.04 6.42 12.90
C ASN A 206 -6.34 6.16 13.69
N ILE A 207 -7.52 6.38 13.08
CA ILE A 207 -8.81 6.03 13.71
C ILE A 207 -8.84 4.53 13.98
N GLY A 208 -9.48 4.13 15.09
CA GLY A 208 -9.53 2.74 15.51
C GLY A 208 -8.28 2.25 16.24
N GLY A 209 -7.22 3.08 16.28
CA GLY A 209 -5.99 2.70 16.96
C GLY A 209 -6.16 2.43 18.46
N ASN A 210 -7.06 3.17 19.11
CA ASN A 210 -7.32 2.98 20.55
C ASN A 210 -8.02 1.65 20.82
N ILE A 211 -9.05 1.30 20.06
CA ILE A 211 -9.76 0.02 20.27
C ILE A 211 -8.86 -1.16 19.89
N ILE A 212 -8.04 -1.05 18.84
CA ILE A 212 -7.08 -2.09 18.47
C ILE A 212 -6.09 -2.32 19.62
N ASN A 213 -5.61 -1.25 20.25
CA ASN A 213 -4.69 -1.33 21.39
C ASN A 213 -5.38 -1.93 22.61
N GLN A 214 -6.62 -1.50 22.91
CA GLN A 214 -7.39 -2.01 24.04
C GLN A 214 -7.63 -3.51 23.90
N VAL A 215 -8.08 -3.97 22.74
CA VAL A 215 -8.29 -5.40 22.46
C VAL A 215 -6.97 -6.18 22.63
N THR A 216 -5.86 -5.65 22.11
CA THR A 216 -4.56 -6.31 22.24
C THR A 216 -4.11 -6.41 23.70
N LEU A 217 -4.35 -5.35 24.48
CA LEU A 217 -4.05 -5.30 25.93
C LEU A 217 -4.91 -6.28 26.72
N ASP A 218 -6.20 -6.40 26.42
CA ASP A 218 -7.13 -7.31 27.09
C ASP A 218 -6.76 -8.77 26.84
N PHE A 219 -6.32 -9.12 25.62
CA PHE A 219 -5.79 -10.45 25.33
C PHE A 219 -4.53 -10.74 26.17
N TRP A 220 -3.60 -9.78 26.22
CA TRP A 220 -2.40 -9.93 27.02
C TRP A 220 -2.69 -10.07 28.52
N ARG A 221 -3.59 -9.24 29.08
CA ARG A 221 -4.01 -9.33 30.49
C ARG A 221 -4.70 -10.64 30.81
N ALA A 222 -5.42 -11.23 29.85
CA ALA A 222 -6.02 -12.54 29.96
C ALA A 222 -5.02 -13.70 29.81
N GLY A 223 -3.72 -13.42 29.62
CA GLY A 223 -2.69 -14.43 29.39
C GLY A 223 -2.79 -15.14 28.03
N ARG A 224 -3.53 -14.56 27.09
CA ARG A 224 -3.71 -15.10 25.73
C ARG A 224 -2.62 -14.61 24.80
N ALA A 225 -2.28 -15.45 23.82
CA ALA A 225 -1.30 -15.09 22.80
C ALA A 225 -1.88 -14.04 21.84
N ARG A 226 -1.03 -13.11 21.38
CA ARG A 226 -1.39 -12.08 20.40
C ARG A 226 -1.94 -12.69 19.11
N GLU A 227 -1.40 -13.83 18.72
CA GLU A 227 -1.75 -14.58 17.53
C GLU A 227 -3.17 -15.19 17.59
N GLU A 228 -3.80 -15.20 18.77
CA GLU A 228 -5.19 -15.61 18.95
C GLU A 228 -6.20 -14.50 18.62
N ILE A 229 -5.75 -13.26 18.44
CA ILE A 229 -6.60 -12.17 17.97
C ILE A 229 -6.97 -12.47 16.52
N THR A 230 -8.28 -12.57 16.24
CA THR A 230 -8.80 -12.83 14.91
C THR A 230 -9.36 -11.57 14.26
N MET A 231 -9.41 -11.56 12.92
CA MET A 231 -10.03 -10.47 12.17
C MET A 231 -11.50 -10.27 12.54
N GLU A 232 -12.25 -11.36 12.63
CA GLU A 232 -13.68 -11.34 12.96
C GLU A 232 -13.95 -10.63 14.28
N TYR A 233 -13.13 -10.91 15.30
CA TYR A 233 -13.26 -10.27 16.60
C TYR A 233 -12.92 -8.76 16.54
N LEU A 234 -11.85 -8.39 15.86
CA LEU A 234 -11.37 -6.99 15.80
C LEU A 234 -12.23 -6.12 14.87
N GLU A 235 -12.68 -6.67 13.74
CA GLU A 235 -13.45 -5.92 12.76
C GLU A 235 -14.77 -5.39 13.32
N GLN A 236 -15.45 -6.18 14.14
CA GLN A 236 -16.71 -5.74 14.80
C GLN A 236 -16.48 -4.50 15.66
N HIS A 237 -15.43 -4.50 16.48
CA HIS A 237 -15.08 -3.37 17.35
C HIS A 237 -14.61 -2.16 16.55
N LEU A 238 -13.81 -2.41 15.51
CA LEU A 238 -13.28 -1.35 14.66
C LEU A 238 -14.40 -0.65 13.87
N ARG A 239 -15.34 -1.40 13.29
CA ARG A 239 -16.49 -0.84 12.57
C ARG A 239 -17.36 0.03 13.48
N LEU A 240 -17.61 -0.40 14.72
CA LEU A 240 -18.37 0.41 15.69
C LEU A 240 -17.65 1.73 15.98
N GLU A 241 -16.35 1.69 16.29
CA GLU A 241 -15.58 2.92 16.56
C GLU A 241 -15.54 3.85 15.33
N LEU A 242 -15.42 3.30 14.13
CA LEU A 242 -15.43 4.09 12.89
C LEU A 242 -16.78 4.81 12.67
N LEU A 243 -17.89 4.16 13.00
CA LEU A 243 -19.23 4.75 12.87
C LEU A 243 -19.54 5.77 14.00
N GLU A 244 -19.00 5.56 15.21
CA GLU A 244 -19.17 6.45 16.35
C GLU A 244 -18.17 7.61 16.37
N SER A 245 -17.12 7.54 15.58
CA SER A 245 -16.09 8.57 15.53
C SER A 245 -16.69 9.89 15.02
N THR A 246 -16.65 10.90 15.86
CA THR A 246 -17.02 12.28 15.50
C THR A 246 -15.87 13.04 14.87
N ASP A 247 -14.66 12.49 14.91
CA ASP A 247 -13.45 13.11 14.45
C ASP A 247 -13.10 12.65 13.02
N GLY A 248 -13.21 13.57 12.07
CA GLY A 248 -12.71 13.40 10.73
C GLY A 248 -13.78 13.07 9.67
N GLY A 249 -13.49 13.48 8.44
CA GLY A 249 -14.39 13.28 7.30
C GLY A 249 -14.57 11.82 6.89
N PHE A 250 -13.69 10.91 7.36
CA PHE A 250 -13.75 9.49 7.00
C PHE A 250 -14.96 8.78 7.63
N ALA A 251 -15.26 9.08 8.91
CA ALA A 251 -16.40 8.49 9.65
C ALA A 251 -17.77 8.82 9.03
N HIS A 252 -17.90 10.00 8.45
CA HIS A 252 -19.12 10.49 7.82
C HIS A 252 -19.06 10.45 6.28
N SER A 253 -18.22 9.59 5.72
CA SER A 253 -18.11 9.45 4.27
C SER A 253 -19.06 8.37 3.75
N HIS A 254 -19.62 8.62 2.57
CA HIS A 254 -20.40 7.60 1.85
C HIS A 254 -19.59 6.33 1.53
N LEU A 255 -18.25 6.39 1.58
CA LEU A 255 -17.40 5.20 1.43
C LEU A 255 -17.65 4.16 2.54
N LEU A 256 -17.86 4.62 3.79
CA LEU A 256 -18.18 3.73 4.91
C LEU A 256 -19.67 3.36 4.93
N GLU A 257 -20.56 4.33 4.74
CA GLU A 257 -22.01 4.13 4.79
C GLU A 257 -22.49 3.10 3.75
N GLU A 258 -21.91 3.11 2.56
CA GLU A 258 -22.25 2.22 1.44
C GLU A 258 -21.38 0.96 1.35
N ASN A 259 -20.55 0.68 2.37
CA ASN A 259 -19.66 -0.49 2.42
C ASN A 259 -18.74 -0.64 1.20
N LEU A 260 -18.21 0.46 0.68
CA LEU A 260 -17.33 0.45 -0.49
C LEU A 260 -15.88 0.05 -0.17
N ILE A 261 -15.51 0.03 1.12
CA ILE A 261 -14.23 -0.51 1.60
C ILE A 261 -14.32 -2.02 1.68
N ASP A 262 -13.47 -2.73 0.95
CA ASP A 262 -13.46 -4.19 0.90
C ASP A 262 -12.93 -4.79 2.19
N PHE A 263 -11.84 -4.23 2.74
CA PHE A 263 -11.24 -4.74 3.97
C PHE A 263 -10.74 -3.62 4.87
N PHE A 264 -11.09 -3.72 6.16
CA PHE A 264 -10.48 -2.94 7.23
C PHE A 264 -9.30 -3.74 7.79
N VAL A 265 -8.10 -3.20 7.64
CA VAL A 265 -6.86 -3.89 7.99
C VAL A 265 -6.30 -3.32 9.28
N PRO A 266 -6.38 -4.04 10.41
CA PRO A 266 -5.87 -3.58 11.68
C PRO A 266 -4.36 -3.79 11.78
N PHE A 267 -3.67 -2.74 12.23
CA PHE A 267 -2.26 -2.77 12.60
C PHE A 267 -2.15 -2.75 14.12
N LEU A 268 -1.74 -3.86 14.70
CA LEU A 268 -1.64 -4.03 16.14
C LEU A 268 -0.49 -3.21 16.74
N PRO A 269 -0.56 -2.77 18.01
CA PRO A 269 0.52 -2.05 18.65
C PRO A 269 1.76 -2.93 18.77
N LEU A 270 2.95 -2.33 18.69
CA LEU A 270 4.22 -3.06 18.71
C LEU A 270 4.71 -3.25 20.14
N GLU A 271 4.94 -4.49 20.50
CA GLU A 271 5.61 -4.89 21.74
C GLU A 271 7.12 -4.71 21.62
N ASN A 272 7.80 -4.70 22.75
CA ASN A 272 9.27 -4.61 22.86
C ASN A 272 10.01 -5.57 21.89
N ARG A 273 9.57 -6.84 21.83
CA ARG A 273 10.16 -7.85 20.94
C ARG A 273 10.06 -7.47 19.45
N HIS A 274 8.96 -6.85 19.03
CA HIS A 274 8.76 -6.44 17.64
C HIS A 274 9.60 -5.21 17.29
N VAL A 275 9.67 -4.25 18.22
CA VAL A 275 10.55 -3.08 18.10
C VAL A 275 12.00 -3.49 17.97
N LYS A 276 12.46 -4.45 18.79
CA LYS A 276 13.83 -5.00 18.72
C LYS A 276 14.15 -5.59 17.35
N LEU A 277 13.20 -6.32 16.76
CA LEU A 277 13.34 -6.86 15.40
C LEU A 277 13.43 -5.74 14.34
N CYS A 278 12.62 -4.69 14.46
CA CYS A 278 12.72 -3.53 13.57
C CYS A 278 14.05 -2.80 13.69
N VAL A 279 14.57 -2.64 14.93
CA VAL A 279 15.92 -2.08 15.17
C VAL A 279 16.98 -2.92 14.49
N ARG A 280 16.93 -4.25 14.66
CA ARG A 280 17.84 -5.18 14.00
C ARG A 280 17.81 -5.02 12.47
N ASP A 281 16.62 -4.98 11.88
CA ASP A 281 16.47 -4.83 10.44
C ASP A 281 17.01 -3.48 9.96
N ALA A 282 16.88 -2.43 10.76
CA ALA A 282 17.48 -1.13 10.48
C ALA A 282 19.03 -1.17 10.48
N PHE A 283 19.67 -1.90 11.38
CA PHE A 283 21.11 -2.12 11.37
C PHE A 283 21.55 -2.93 10.15
N LEU A 284 20.83 -4.03 9.85
CA LEU A 284 21.11 -4.88 8.69
C LEU A 284 21.02 -4.11 7.37
N ALA A 285 19.97 -3.29 7.21
CA ALA A 285 19.76 -2.49 5.99
C ALA A 285 20.90 -1.49 5.73
N ARG A 286 21.61 -1.10 6.80
CA ARG A 286 22.75 -0.17 6.73
C ARG A 286 24.11 -0.87 6.72
N SER A 287 24.11 -2.20 6.73
CA SER A 287 25.33 -3.00 6.87
C SER A 287 26.13 -2.62 8.13
N LEU A 288 25.44 -2.19 9.20
CA LEU A 288 26.07 -1.86 10.49
C LEU A 288 26.17 -3.11 11.36
N PRO A 289 27.30 -3.31 12.07
CA PRO A 289 27.41 -4.37 13.06
C PRO A 289 26.51 -4.08 14.26
N TYR A 290 25.92 -5.11 14.84
CA TYR A 290 25.12 -5.01 16.06
C TYR A 290 25.37 -6.22 16.97
N THR A 291 25.13 -6.02 18.27
CA THR A 291 25.03 -7.09 19.26
C THR A 291 23.66 -7.03 19.91
N GLU A 292 23.27 -8.08 20.61
CA GLU A 292 21.98 -8.11 21.31
C GLU A 292 21.89 -7.00 22.37
N GLU A 293 23.00 -6.66 23.03
CA GLU A 293 23.08 -5.59 24.02
C GLU A 293 22.79 -4.22 23.41
N VAL A 294 23.35 -3.95 22.22
CA VAL A 294 23.10 -2.69 21.48
C VAL A 294 21.62 -2.58 21.07
N LEU A 295 21.02 -3.67 20.59
CA LEU A 295 19.60 -3.68 20.26
C LEU A 295 18.74 -3.39 21.50
N ASP A 296 19.06 -4.03 22.64
CA ASP A 296 18.34 -3.82 23.90
C ASP A 296 18.54 -2.39 24.45
N GLU A 297 19.71 -1.79 24.24
CA GLU A 297 19.95 -0.40 24.62
C GLU A 297 19.09 0.57 23.80
N VAL A 298 19.05 0.41 22.48
CA VAL A 298 18.20 1.23 21.61
C VAL A 298 16.74 1.10 21.99
N VAL A 299 16.25 -0.11 22.25
CA VAL A 299 14.86 -0.34 22.66
C VAL A 299 14.57 0.30 24.02
N ARG A 300 15.51 0.31 24.99
CA ARG A 300 15.32 0.99 26.29
C ARG A 300 15.19 2.50 26.18
N MET A 301 15.72 3.11 25.12
CA MET A 301 15.59 4.55 24.87
C MET A 301 14.19 4.92 24.34
N MET A 302 13.41 3.95 23.90
CA MET A 302 12.06 4.17 23.38
C MET A 302 11.02 4.26 24.50
N VAL A 303 9.96 5.03 24.26
CA VAL A 303 8.87 5.21 25.21
C VAL A 303 7.85 4.09 25.03
N PHE A 304 7.53 3.38 26.11
CA PHE A 304 6.52 2.34 26.15
C PHE A 304 5.37 2.77 27.05
N ILE A 305 4.13 2.51 26.62
CA ILE A 305 2.87 2.77 27.31
C ILE A 305 2.03 1.49 27.26
N PRO A 306 1.02 1.35 28.07
CA PRO A 306 0.64 2.08 29.28
C PRO A 306 1.52 1.72 30.49
N GLU A 307 0.98 1.76 31.71
CA GLU A 307 1.69 1.48 32.96
C GLU A 307 2.50 0.16 32.93
N GLU A 308 2.01 -0.86 32.20
CA GLU A 308 2.69 -2.15 32.02
C GLU A 308 3.92 -2.08 31.09
N LYS A 309 4.17 -0.94 30.43
CA LYS A 309 5.26 -0.73 29.47
C LYS A 309 5.28 -1.79 28.34
N LEU A 310 4.11 -2.20 27.90
CA LEU A 310 3.94 -3.28 26.93
C LEU A 310 4.11 -2.81 25.49
N PHE A 311 3.48 -1.68 25.12
CA PHE A 311 3.45 -1.20 23.75
C PHE A 311 4.31 0.04 23.56
N SER A 312 4.98 0.14 22.41
CA SER A 312 5.71 1.35 22.03
C SER A 312 4.73 2.51 21.77
N ALA A 313 4.99 3.65 22.42
CA ALA A 313 4.19 4.87 22.23
C ALA A 313 4.36 5.49 20.83
N GLN A 314 5.49 5.24 20.19
CA GLN A 314 5.91 5.82 18.92
C GLN A 314 6.07 4.75 17.82
N GLY A 315 5.60 3.52 18.07
CA GLY A 315 5.82 2.41 17.16
C GLY A 315 7.30 2.14 16.94
N THR A 316 7.75 2.18 15.70
CA THR A 316 9.16 1.95 15.31
C THR A 316 9.92 3.24 14.98
N PHE A 317 9.43 4.42 15.38
CA PHE A 317 10.19 5.66 15.20
C PHE A 317 11.50 5.61 16.01
N LEU A 318 12.59 5.24 15.34
CA LEU A 318 13.92 5.33 15.90
C LEU A 318 14.38 6.78 15.84
N PRO A 319 14.86 7.37 16.95
CA PRO A 319 15.44 8.71 16.90
C PRO A 319 16.60 8.74 15.90
N SER A 320 16.52 9.62 14.92
CA SER A 320 17.46 9.72 13.79
C SER A 320 18.92 9.91 14.21
N HIS A 321 19.16 10.50 15.38
CA HIS A 321 20.51 10.68 15.96
C HIS A 321 21.16 9.38 16.49
N LEU A 322 20.38 8.32 16.68
CA LEU A 322 20.92 7.01 17.08
C LEU A 322 21.47 6.22 15.89
N VAL A 323 21.18 6.68 14.69
CA VAL A 323 21.58 6.01 13.46
C VAL A 323 21.94 7.10 12.45
N ASN A 324 23.23 7.25 12.13
CA ASN A 324 23.76 8.30 11.26
C ASN A 324 22.92 8.52 9.98
N ASP A 325 22.71 9.80 9.68
CA ASP A 325 21.70 10.41 8.80
C ASP A 325 21.59 9.86 7.35
N ASP A 326 22.68 9.32 6.79
CA ASP A 326 22.69 8.92 5.36
C ASP A 326 22.09 7.54 5.09
N SER A 327 21.66 6.84 6.09
CA SER A 327 21.24 5.44 5.98
C SER A 327 19.78 5.16 6.36
N CYS A 328 19.04 6.15 6.83
CA CYS A 328 17.63 6.02 7.24
C CYS A 328 16.70 5.62 6.08
N ARG A 329 17.12 5.86 4.84
CA ARG A 329 16.32 5.62 3.63
C ARG A 329 16.13 4.16 3.24
N ARG A 330 16.85 3.21 3.87
CA ARG A 330 16.85 1.79 3.48
C ARG A 330 16.52 0.78 4.58
N GLY A 331 16.36 1.21 5.82
CA GLY A 331 16.00 0.36 6.97
C GLY A 331 14.53 0.50 7.37
N CYS A 332 14.10 0.08 8.55
CA CYS A 332 12.69 0.12 8.99
C CYS A 332 11.99 1.45 8.59
N PRO A 333 11.24 1.54 7.47
CA PRO A 333 10.80 2.84 6.92
C PRO A 333 9.75 3.54 7.78
N ALA A 334 9.10 2.81 8.69
CA ALA A 334 8.21 3.40 9.68
C ALA A 334 8.94 4.34 10.67
N ALA A 335 10.29 4.24 10.74
CA ALA A 335 11.10 5.04 11.63
C ALA A 335 11.64 6.36 11.03
N CYS A 336 11.38 6.61 9.74
CA CYS A 336 12.08 7.66 8.99
C CYS A 336 11.15 8.64 8.25
N THR A 337 9.89 8.80 8.66
CA THR A 337 8.89 9.53 7.85
C THR A 337 8.78 11.03 8.11
N ASP A 338 9.53 11.61 9.04
CA ASP A 338 9.33 13.03 9.38
C ASP A 338 10.13 14.04 8.55
N ASP A 339 11.11 13.62 7.73
CA ASP A 339 11.95 14.57 6.98
C ASP A 339 11.80 14.54 5.44
N ASP A 340 11.03 13.63 4.86
CA ASP A 340 10.85 13.54 3.40
C ASP A 340 9.55 14.21 2.89
N ALA A 341 9.07 15.27 3.54
CA ALA A 341 8.06 16.19 2.99
C ALA A 341 8.59 17.06 1.83
N GLN A 342 9.74 16.70 1.24
CA GLN A 342 10.28 17.30 0.03
C GLN A 342 10.12 16.36 -1.15
N PHE A 343 8.85 16.10 -1.55
CA PHE A 343 8.56 15.75 -2.91
C PHE A 343 8.16 17.02 -3.66
N GLY A 344 9.13 17.68 -4.27
CA GLY A 344 8.92 18.69 -5.29
C GLY A 344 8.52 18.04 -6.60
#